data_9d803b11086b187512ceaa370e17a337
#
_entry.id   9d803b11086b187512ceaa370e17a337
#
_cell.length_a   1.000
_cell.length_b   1.000
_cell.length_c   1.000
_cell.angle_alpha   90.00
_cell.angle_beta   90.00
_cell.angle_gamma   90.00
#
_symmetry.space_group_name_H-M   'P 1'
#
loop_
_entity.id
_entity.type
_entity.pdbx_description
1 polymer ?
#
loop_
_entity_poly.entity_id
_entity_poly.type
_entity_poly.pdbx_seq_one_letter_code
_entity_poly.pdbx_strand_id
1 'polypeptide(L)'
;MVILFDQFNLPEDIYKVIFATEQQEIVGKMLIKYMQDNGSEIGKTEMSVFATRLHDGEAIIKEKGKSPFDKEVKMSYNKRQFYDRILTPMRGMGLIDYDLYKKTYKISDKFNKLMVKVGLMWIREIEKNKKEGAMKQF
;
A
#
# COMPACT_ATOMS: atom_id res chain seq x y z
N MET A 1 -0.13 17.65 -10.43
CA MET A 1 -1.24 16.97 -9.73
C MET A 1 -0.67 15.86 -8.86
N VAL A 2 -1.08 15.82 -7.61
CA VAL A 2 -0.55 14.82 -6.66
C VAL A 2 -1.17 13.44 -6.91
N ILE A 3 -2.43 13.41 -7.34
CA ILE A 3 -3.13 12.16 -7.69
C ILE A 3 -2.85 11.84 -9.15
N LEU A 4 -2.30 10.64 -9.42
CA LEU A 4 -1.89 10.21 -10.74
C LEU A 4 -2.98 9.51 -11.56
N PHE A 5 -4.18 9.44 -11.05
CA PHE A 5 -5.33 8.83 -11.71
C PHE A 5 -6.56 9.72 -11.56
N ASP A 6 -7.55 9.50 -12.41
CA ASP A 6 -8.84 10.20 -12.35
C ASP A 6 -10.02 9.20 -12.31
N GLN A 7 -11.24 9.72 -12.30
CA GLN A 7 -12.43 8.87 -12.22
C GLN A 7 -12.62 7.95 -13.44
N PHE A 8 -11.94 8.23 -14.54
CA PHE A 8 -12.08 7.47 -15.80
C PHE A 8 -11.00 6.40 -15.95
N ASN A 9 -9.87 6.54 -15.26
CA ASN A 9 -8.72 5.63 -15.36
C ASN A 9 -8.28 5.05 -14.01
N LEU A 10 -9.17 5.06 -13.02
CA LEU A 10 -8.87 4.46 -11.72
C LEU A 10 -8.58 2.96 -11.88
N PRO A 11 -7.40 2.49 -11.51
CA PRO A 11 -7.09 1.07 -11.56
C PRO A 11 -8.01 0.25 -10.65
N GLU A 12 -8.33 -0.97 -11.05
CA GLU A 12 -9.11 -1.90 -10.22
C GLU A 12 -8.27 -2.50 -9.09
N ASP A 13 -6.95 -2.57 -9.29
CA ASP A 13 -6.01 -3.13 -8.33
C ASP A 13 -5.45 -2.00 -7.46
N ILE A 14 -5.66 -2.10 -6.14
CA ILE A 14 -5.18 -1.11 -5.17
C ILE A 14 -3.65 -0.93 -5.23
N TYR A 15 -2.90 -1.98 -5.54
CA TYR A 15 -1.44 -1.88 -5.62
C TYR A 15 -0.98 -0.99 -6.78
N LYS A 16 -1.74 -0.93 -7.86
CA LYS A 16 -1.48 -0.01 -8.98
C LYS A 16 -1.78 1.44 -8.62
N VAL A 17 -2.69 1.66 -7.70
CA VAL A 17 -2.98 3.00 -7.18
C VAL A 17 -1.85 3.51 -6.27
N ILE A 18 -1.27 2.60 -5.47
CA ILE A 18 -0.29 2.96 -4.44
C ILE A 18 1.13 3.04 -4.98
N PHE A 19 1.53 2.07 -5.81
CA PHE A 19 2.91 1.91 -6.26
C PHE A 19 3.13 2.43 -7.67
N ALA A 20 4.32 3.01 -7.91
CA ALA A 20 4.68 3.60 -9.18
C ALA A 20 5.16 2.58 -10.22
N THR A 21 5.69 1.43 -9.79
CA THR A 21 6.26 0.42 -10.69
C THR A 21 5.62 -0.95 -10.47
N GLU A 22 5.60 -1.76 -11.53
CA GLU A 22 5.08 -3.13 -11.46
C GLU A 22 5.84 -3.98 -10.44
N GLN A 23 7.15 -3.80 -10.35
CA GLN A 23 7.98 -4.52 -9.37
C GLN A 23 7.57 -4.20 -7.95
N GLN A 24 7.32 -2.92 -7.65
CA GLN A 24 6.84 -2.49 -6.32
C GLN A 24 5.45 -3.06 -6.01
N GLU A 25 4.56 -3.09 -7.00
CA GLU A 25 3.22 -3.69 -6.86
C GLU A 25 3.32 -5.17 -6.46
N ILE A 26 4.18 -5.92 -7.14
CA ILE A 26 4.41 -7.35 -6.87
C ILE A 26 4.92 -7.54 -5.45
N VAL A 27 5.92 -6.78 -5.04
CA VAL A 27 6.51 -6.86 -3.69
C VAL A 27 5.47 -6.52 -2.63
N GLY A 28 4.67 -5.47 -2.84
CA GLY A 28 3.58 -5.09 -1.93
C GLY A 28 2.55 -6.20 -1.78
N LYS A 29 2.15 -6.83 -2.88
CA LYS A 29 1.24 -7.98 -2.86
C LYS A 29 1.81 -9.15 -2.09
N MET A 30 3.08 -9.47 -2.31
CA MET A 30 3.76 -10.55 -1.60
C MET A 30 3.79 -10.31 -0.10
N LEU A 31 4.08 -9.08 0.31
CA LEU A 31 4.11 -8.71 1.73
C LEU A 31 2.74 -8.88 2.39
N ILE A 32 1.70 -8.36 1.79
CA ILE A 32 0.34 -8.45 2.35
C ILE A 32 -0.12 -9.90 2.42
N LYS A 33 0.14 -10.69 1.38
CA LYS A 33 -0.18 -12.12 1.37
C LYS A 33 0.56 -12.85 2.48
N TYR A 34 1.85 -12.59 2.64
CA TYR A 34 2.65 -13.19 3.71
C TYR A 34 2.08 -12.84 5.09
N MET A 35 1.72 -11.58 5.32
CA MET A 35 1.11 -11.16 6.58
C MET A 35 -0.24 -11.84 6.81
N GLN A 36 -1.11 -11.90 5.79
CA GLN A 36 -2.41 -12.56 5.89
C GLN A 36 -2.27 -14.05 6.20
N ASP A 37 -1.30 -14.72 5.59
CA ASP A 37 -1.03 -16.14 5.85
C ASP A 37 -0.50 -16.39 7.27
N ASN A 38 -0.03 -15.36 7.95
CA ASN A 38 0.49 -15.42 9.31
C ASN A 38 -0.40 -14.67 10.33
N GLY A 39 -1.70 -14.61 10.08
CA GLY A 39 -2.67 -14.01 11.01
C GLY A 39 -2.77 -12.50 10.94
N SER A 40 -2.32 -11.89 9.85
CA SER A 40 -2.34 -10.44 9.59
C SER A 40 -1.48 -9.61 10.54
N GLU A 41 -0.62 -10.25 11.31
CA GLU A 41 0.34 -9.61 12.21
C GLU A 41 1.63 -10.42 12.22
N ILE A 42 2.76 -9.75 12.01
CA ILE A 42 4.09 -10.38 12.05
C ILE A 42 5.04 -9.56 12.91
N GLY A 43 5.98 -10.25 13.55
CA GLY A 43 7.00 -9.59 14.36
C GLY A 43 8.04 -8.84 13.52
N LYS A 44 8.75 -7.93 14.17
CA LYS A 44 9.85 -7.19 13.56
C LYS A 44 10.92 -8.12 12.97
N THR A 45 11.24 -9.21 13.67
CA THR A 45 12.19 -10.22 13.20
C THR A 45 11.68 -10.95 11.96
N GLU A 46 10.42 -11.33 11.94
CA GLU A 46 9.79 -11.98 10.78
C GLU A 46 9.78 -11.06 9.56
N MET A 47 9.52 -9.77 9.75
CA MET A 47 9.61 -8.78 8.68
C MET A 47 11.03 -8.70 8.12
N SER A 48 12.04 -8.69 8.99
CA SER A 48 13.44 -8.68 8.58
C SER A 48 13.82 -9.94 7.80
N VAL A 49 13.33 -11.11 8.23
CA VAL A 49 13.54 -12.38 7.51
C VAL A 49 12.90 -12.33 6.12
N PHE A 50 11.67 -11.83 6.03
CA PHE A 50 11.00 -11.65 4.74
C PHE A 50 11.81 -10.76 3.80
N ALA A 51 12.28 -9.62 4.30
CA ALA A 51 13.08 -8.68 3.51
C ALA A 51 14.41 -9.28 3.06
N THR A 52 15.04 -10.10 3.90
CA THR A 52 16.30 -10.80 3.58
C THR A 52 16.09 -11.86 2.50
N ARG A 53 15.04 -12.67 2.61
CA ARG A 53 14.71 -13.66 1.59
C ARG A 53 14.39 -13.02 0.26
N LEU A 54 13.69 -11.90 0.28
CA LEU A 54 13.39 -11.13 -0.93
C LEU A 54 14.68 -10.59 -1.56
N HIS A 55 15.60 -10.06 -0.75
CA HIS A 55 16.90 -9.58 -1.21
C HIS A 55 17.75 -10.70 -1.83
N ASP A 56 17.75 -11.88 -1.23
CA ASP A 56 18.52 -13.04 -1.67
C ASP A 56 17.90 -13.75 -2.88
N GLY A 57 16.76 -13.28 -3.39
CA GLY A 57 16.10 -13.87 -4.55
C GLY A 57 15.37 -15.17 -4.26
N GLU A 58 15.03 -15.45 -3.01
CA GLU A 58 14.30 -16.66 -2.60
C GLU A 58 12.79 -16.51 -2.73
N ALA A 59 12.29 -15.30 -3.02
CA ALA A 59 10.87 -15.04 -3.21
C ALA A 59 10.40 -15.64 -4.54
N ILE A 60 9.30 -16.42 -4.49
CA ILE A 60 8.72 -17.07 -5.64
C ILE A 60 7.39 -16.42 -5.98
N ILE A 61 7.25 -15.97 -7.23
CA ILE A 61 5.98 -15.44 -7.75
C ILE A 61 5.46 -16.34 -8.86
N LYS A 62 4.13 -16.43 -8.96
CA LYS A 62 3.47 -17.13 -10.08
C LYS A 62 3.06 -16.10 -11.12
N GLU A 63 3.61 -16.22 -12.34
CA GLU A 63 3.13 -15.45 -13.48
C GLU A 63 1.85 -16.04 -13.99
N LYS A 64 0.74 -15.29 -13.90
CA LYS A 64 -0.56 -15.67 -14.43
C LYS A 64 -0.73 -15.17 -15.87
N GLY A 65 -1.24 -16.04 -16.74
CA GLY A 65 -1.85 -15.62 -18.01
C GLY A 65 -0.97 -15.65 -19.26
N LYS A 66 0.30 -16.06 -19.18
CA LYS A 66 1.18 -16.16 -20.37
C LYS A 66 1.41 -17.60 -20.86
N SER A 67 0.90 -18.60 -20.16
CA SER A 67 1.04 -20.02 -20.50
C SER A 67 -0.10 -20.80 -19.85
N PRO A 68 -0.55 -21.93 -20.43
CA PRO A 68 -1.48 -22.84 -19.75
C PRO A 68 -0.88 -23.42 -18.45
N PHE A 69 0.41 -23.23 -18.22
CA PHE A 69 1.10 -23.60 -16.99
C PHE A 69 1.66 -22.33 -16.34
N ASP A 70 1.18 -21.98 -15.14
CA ASP A 70 1.72 -20.89 -14.36
C ASP A 70 3.21 -21.15 -14.08
N LYS A 71 4.09 -20.26 -14.52
CA LYS A 71 5.51 -20.34 -14.22
C LYS A 71 5.79 -19.70 -12.86
N GLU A 72 6.48 -20.44 -12.01
CA GLU A 72 7.07 -19.89 -10.80
C GLU A 72 8.37 -19.18 -11.18
N VAL A 73 8.44 -17.87 -10.88
CA VAL A 73 9.63 -17.06 -11.14
C VAL A 73 10.18 -16.57 -9.82
N LYS A 74 11.47 -16.78 -9.60
CA LYS A 74 12.17 -16.22 -8.44
C LYS A 74 12.36 -14.73 -8.65
N MET A 75 11.99 -13.94 -7.65
CA MET A 75 12.13 -12.50 -7.66
C MET A 75 13.13 -12.06 -6.61
N SER A 76 13.99 -11.10 -6.99
CA SER A 76 14.90 -10.43 -6.06
C SER A 76 14.54 -8.96 -5.96
N TYR A 77 14.56 -8.42 -4.74
CA TYR A 77 14.35 -7.01 -4.48
C TYR A 77 15.23 -6.55 -3.33
N ASN A 78 15.94 -5.45 -3.51
CA ASN A 78 16.90 -4.94 -2.54
C ASN A 78 16.24 -4.68 -1.18
N LYS A 79 16.87 -5.17 -0.10
CA LYS A 79 16.33 -5.06 1.28
C LYS A 79 16.12 -3.62 1.72
N ARG A 80 17.08 -2.73 1.46
CA ARG A 80 16.96 -1.31 1.80
C ARG A 80 15.83 -0.64 1.04
N GLN A 81 15.71 -0.93 -0.26
CA GLN A 81 14.61 -0.41 -1.08
C GLN A 81 13.26 -0.96 -0.63
N PHE A 82 13.22 -2.20 -0.15
CA PHE A 82 11.99 -2.76 0.44
C PHE A 82 11.50 -1.90 1.61
N TYR A 83 12.37 -1.60 2.57
CA TYR A 83 12.00 -0.74 3.69
C TYR A 83 11.62 0.67 3.24
N ASP A 84 12.41 1.28 2.38
CA ASP A 84 12.24 2.68 1.99
C ASP A 84 11.07 2.90 1.01
N ARG A 85 10.84 1.98 0.09
CA ARG A 85 9.89 2.16 -1.02
C ARG A 85 8.62 1.33 -0.91
N ILE A 86 8.59 0.32 -0.07
CA ILE A 86 7.43 -0.55 0.12
C ILE A 86 6.86 -0.38 1.52
N LEU A 87 7.62 -0.75 2.53
CA LEU A 87 7.12 -0.79 3.91
C LEU A 87 6.84 0.60 4.47
N THR A 88 7.77 1.54 4.36
CA THR A 88 7.61 2.90 4.88
C THR A 88 6.41 3.63 4.26
N PRO A 89 6.21 3.62 2.92
CA PRO A 89 5.00 4.19 2.34
C PRO A 89 3.71 3.51 2.78
N MET A 90 3.69 2.19 2.88
CA MET A 90 2.50 1.46 3.36
C MET A 90 2.16 1.80 4.80
N ARG A 91 3.16 2.00 5.65
CA ARG A 91 2.96 2.50 7.02
C ARG A 91 2.45 3.94 7.02
N GLY A 92 3.08 4.80 6.22
CA GLY A 92 2.69 6.21 6.14
C GLY A 92 1.26 6.41 5.67
N MET A 93 0.79 5.55 4.77
CA MET A 93 -0.59 5.60 4.25
C MET A 93 -1.61 4.89 5.15
N GLY A 94 -1.17 4.18 6.17
CA GLY A 94 -2.06 3.48 7.09
C GLY A 94 -2.52 2.11 6.62
N LEU A 95 -1.85 1.50 5.65
CA LEU A 95 -2.12 0.13 5.21
C LEU A 95 -1.55 -0.89 6.18
N ILE A 96 -0.39 -0.58 6.75
CA ILE A 96 0.31 -1.37 7.75
C ILE A 96 0.59 -0.47 8.95
N ASP A 97 0.35 -1.01 10.15
CA ASP A 97 0.63 -0.33 11.41
C ASP A 97 1.73 -1.06 12.17
N TYR A 98 2.57 -0.30 12.87
CA TYR A 98 3.63 -0.86 13.71
C TYR A 98 3.37 -0.55 15.17
N ASP A 99 3.31 -1.60 15.99
CA ASP A 99 3.16 -1.48 17.44
C ASP A 99 4.54 -1.46 18.10
N LEU A 100 4.90 -0.31 18.67
CA LEU A 100 6.20 -0.10 19.31
C LEU A 100 6.39 -0.98 20.55
N TYR A 101 5.32 -1.30 21.27
CA TYR A 101 5.39 -2.10 22.48
C TYR A 101 5.54 -3.59 22.19
N LYS A 102 4.71 -4.10 21.27
CA LYS A 102 4.76 -5.49 20.86
C LYS A 102 5.85 -5.77 19.82
N LYS A 103 6.37 -4.72 19.19
CA LYS A 103 7.33 -4.81 18.08
C LYS A 103 6.80 -5.68 16.94
N THR A 104 5.54 -5.43 16.57
CA THR A 104 4.85 -6.17 15.51
C THR A 104 4.28 -5.24 14.47
N TYR A 105 4.19 -5.74 13.23
CA TYR A 105 3.52 -5.11 12.12
C TYR A 105 2.18 -5.80 11.90
N LYS A 106 1.12 -5.03 11.70
CA LYS A 106 -0.20 -5.59 11.40
C LYS A 106 -0.88 -4.84 10.25
N ILE A 107 -1.74 -5.55 9.54
CA ILE A 107 -2.59 -4.93 8.52
C ILE A 107 -3.60 -4.04 9.24
N SER A 108 -3.78 -2.82 8.75
CA SER A 108 -4.56 -1.78 9.41
C SER A 108 -5.69 -1.26 8.52
N ASP A 109 -6.73 -0.73 9.15
CA ASP A 109 -7.84 -0.03 8.50
C ASP A 109 -7.66 1.49 8.48
N LYS A 110 -6.55 2.00 8.96
CA LYS A 110 -6.26 3.45 9.01
C LYS A 110 -6.24 4.09 7.62
N PHE A 111 -5.86 3.33 6.59
CA PHE A 111 -5.92 3.78 5.20
C PHE A 111 -7.34 4.16 4.79
N ASN A 112 -8.32 3.32 5.10
CA ASN A 112 -9.72 3.61 4.78
C ASN A 112 -10.20 4.88 5.47
N LYS A 113 -9.85 5.04 6.74
CA LYS A 113 -10.19 6.24 7.52
C LYS A 113 -9.55 7.49 6.93
N LEU A 114 -8.30 7.38 6.48
CA LEU A 114 -7.60 8.49 5.84
C LEU A 114 -8.27 8.89 4.53
N MET A 115 -8.64 7.93 3.69
CA MET A 115 -9.30 8.21 2.40
C MET A 115 -10.66 8.86 2.59
N VAL A 116 -11.45 8.39 3.55
CA VAL A 116 -12.74 8.99 3.91
C VAL A 116 -12.52 10.43 4.39
N LYS A 117 -11.52 10.66 5.24
CA LYS A 117 -11.18 11.99 5.74
C LYS A 117 -10.82 12.95 4.60
N VAL A 118 -10.04 12.50 3.63
CA VAL A 118 -9.68 13.31 2.45
C VAL A 118 -10.95 13.70 1.66
N GLY A 119 -11.84 12.75 1.43
CA GLY A 119 -13.13 13.04 0.77
C GLY A 119 -13.99 14.05 1.52
N LEU A 120 -14.03 13.93 2.85
CA LEU A 120 -14.76 14.88 3.70
C LEU A 120 -14.15 16.29 3.67
N MET A 121 -12.85 16.40 3.51
CA MET A 121 -12.18 17.71 3.37
C MET A 121 -12.70 18.48 2.17
N TRP A 122 -12.94 17.80 1.06
CA TRP A 122 -13.53 18.43 -0.13
C TRP A 122 -14.95 18.92 0.12
N ILE A 123 -15.78 18.09 0.76
CA ILE A 123 -17.15 18.44 1.10
C ILE A 123 -17.17 19.68 2.01
N ARG A 124 -16.32 19.71 3.03
CA ARG A 124 -16.20 20.85 3.97
C ARG A 124 -15.75 22.12 3.26
N GLU A 125 -14.83 22.01 2.31
CA GLU A 125 -14.38 23.18 1.54
C GLU A 125 -15.52 23.80 0.72
N ILE A 126 -16.34 22.98 0.09
CA ILE A 126 -17.50 23.46 -0.66
C ILE A 126 -18.53 24.11 0.27
N GLU A 127 -18.81 23.51 1.42
CA GLU A 127 -19.74 24.07 2.41
C GLU A 127 -19.25 25.39 2.97
N LYS A 128 -17.95 25.48 3.28
CA LYS A 128 -17.31 26.71 3.73
C LYS A 128 -17.46 27.83 2.71
N ASN A 129 -17.20 27.57 1.44
CA ASN A 129 -17.32 28.55 0.37
C ASN A 129 -18.77 29.00 0.16
N LYS A 130 -19.74 28.12 0.33
CA LYS A 130 -21.17 28.47 0.28
C LYS A 130 -21.55 29.43 1.41
N LYS A 131 -21.08 29.18 2.64
CA LYS A 131 -21.33 30.08 3.78
C LYS A 131 -20.68 31.45 3.58
N GLU A 132 -19.45 31.48 3.10
CA GLU A 132 -18.75 32.74 2.77
C GLU A 132 -19.45 33.49 1.64
N GLY A 133 -19.90 32.80 0.60
CA GLY A 133 -20.69 33.39 -0.48
C GLY A 133 -22.03 33.93 -0.05
N ALA A 134 -22.69 33.29 0.92
CA ALA A 134 -23.93 33.79 1.49
C ALA A 134 -23.74 35.03 2.37
N MET A 135 -22.56 35.18 2.99
CA MET A 135 -22.21 36.32 3.83
C MET A 135 -21.65 37.49 3.03
N LYS A 136 -21.04 37.22 1.89
CA LYS A 136 -20.50 38.24 0.96
C LYS A 136 -21.47 38.42 -0.18
N GLN A 137 -22.32 39.40 -0.12
CA GLN A 137 -23.15 39.78 -1.25
C GLN A 137 -22.32 40.55 -2.25
N PHE A 138 -22.28 40.06 -3.47
CA PHE A 138 -21.67 40.77 -4.59
C PHE A 138 -22.68 41.78 -5.15
#